data_88bf5bedbe6a6f3e606bcff2c826fca6
#
_entry.id   88bf5bedbe6a6f3e606bcff2c826fca6
#
_cell.length_a   1.000
_cell.length_b   1.000
_cell.length_c   1.000
_cell.angle_alpha   90.00
_cell.angle_beta   90.00
_cell.angle_gamma   90.00
#
_symmetry.space_group_name_H-M   'P 1'
#
loop_
_entity.id
_entity.type
_entity.pdbx_description
1 polymer ?
#
loop_
_entity_poly.entity_id
_entity_poly.type
_entity_poly.pdbx_seq_one_letter_code
_entity_poly.pdbx_strand_id
1 'polypeptide(L)'
;MKKTLILLLATFGLMTSCGNKNANKEAQAAEETPAVNEAFYAHTVKDMMGQDISLESYKGLVVLVVNTATRCGFTPQYTELENLYADYSAKGFTVLDFPCNQFGQQAPGTEAEIHEFCTANYDIKFPQFAKIEVNGENASPLFTYLKEQKGFEGFDADNQLTPRLEEMFDKMNPGWRETSDIKWNFTKFLIDRNGNVVARFEPTHDMKDVEEQIKKLL
;
A
#
# COMPACT_ATOMS: atom_id res chain seq x y z
N MET A 1 -9.71 5.95 90.08
CA MET A 1 -8.69 5.46 91.00
C MET A 1 -7.45 5.09 90.19
N LYS A 2 -6.45 5.93 90.44
CA LYS A 2 -5.03 5.63 90.64
C LYS A 2 -4.33 4.80 89.55
N LYS A 3 -3.49 5.51 88.77
CA LYS A 3 -1.99 5.48 88.87
C LYS A 3 -1.41 4.28 88.11
N THR A 4 -0.37 4.32 87.27
CA THR A 4 0.91 5.00 87.45
C THR A 4 1.65 4.91 86.15
N LEU A 5 2.33 6.02 85.80
CA LEU A 5 3.38 6.27 84.83
C LEU A 5 4.63 5.44 85.16
N ILE A 6 5.30 4.82 84.20
CA ILE A 6 6.75 4.59 84.24
C ILE A 6 7.36 4.82 82.83
N LEU A 7 8.25 5.78 82.81
CA LEU A 7 9.13 6.17 81.79
C LEU A 7 10.45 5.40 81.87
N LEU A 8 11.02 4.84 80.86
CA LEU A 8 12.44 4.47 80.83
C LEU A 8 13.03 4.71 79.43
N LEU A 9 13.94 5.65 79.40
CA LEU A 9 14.90 5.89 78.35
C LEU A 9 16.03 4.85 78.36
N ALA A 10 16.55 4.43 77.25
CA ALA A 10 17.96 4.13 76.97
C ALA A 10 18.15 3.82 75.49
N THR A 11 18.76 4.69 74.71
CA THR A 11 20.15 4.82 74.25
C THR A 11 20.53 3.97 73.02
N PHE A 12 20.76 4.71 71.98
CA PHE A 12 21.87 4.64 71.01
C PHE A 12 22.31 3.29 70.44
N GLY A 13 22.28 3.21 69.12
CA GLY A 13 23.04 2.27 68.29
C GLY A 13 23.01 2.63 66.82
N LEU A 14 23.87 3.56 66.37
CA LEU A 14 24.18 3.72 64.99
C LEU A 14 24.89 2.47 64.47
N MET A 15 24.30 1.83 63.44
CA MET A 15 25.06 1.00 62.51
C MET A 15 24.68 1.37 61.08
N THR A 16 25.62 2.06 60.44
CA THR A 16 25.69 2.28 59.01
C THR A 16 25.86 0.93 58.31
N SER A 17 24.90 0.59 57.44
CA SER A 17 25.08 -0.47 56.45
C SER A 17 24.73 0.11 55.08
N CYS A 18 25.75 0.38 54.32
CA CYS A 18 25.64 0.64 52.90
C CYS A 18 25.12 -0.65 52.17
N GLY A 19 23.86 -0.66 51.83
CA GLY A 19 23.26 -1.69 50.97
C GLY A 19 22.95 -1.06 49.61
N ASN A 20 23.81 -1.32 48.66
CA ASN A 20 23.64 -1.02 47.24
C ASN A 20 22.39 -1.73 46.69
N LYS A 21 21.30 -1.02 46.51
CA LYS A 21 20.14 -1.50 45.78
C LYS A 21 20.12 -0.92 44.39
N ASN A 22 20.99 -1.45 43.52
CA ASN A 22 20.75 -1.42 42.10
C ASN A 22 19.56 -2.38 41.81
N ALA A 23 18.36 -1.88 41.96
CA ALA A 23 17.19 -2.51 41.37
C ALA A 23 17.28 -2.23 39.86
N ASN A 24 17.72 -3.25 39.13
CA ASN A 24 17.62 -3.34 37.70
C ASN A 24 16.14 -3.13 37.31
N LYS A 25 15.79 -1.93 36.92
CA LYS A 25 14.54 -1.65 36.23
C LYS A 25 14.80 -1.96 34.76
N GLU A 26 14.76 -3.25 34.41
CA GLU A 26 14.56 -3.66 33.03
C GLU A 26 13.22 -3.08 32.59
N ALA A 27 13.28 -1.90 31.98
CA ALA A 27 12.21 -1.38 31.17
C ALA A 27 12.10 -2.33 29.97
N GLN A 28 11.16 -3.27 30.04
CA GLN A 28 10.63 -3.90 28.84
C GLN A 28 10.11 -2.77 27.98
N ALA A 29 10.87 -2.42 26.94
CA ALA A 29 10.35 -1.70 25.80
C ALA A 29 9.28 -2.65 25.23
N ALA A 30 8.02 -2.38 25.51
CA ALA A 30 6.93 -2.95 24.72
C ALA A 30 7.21 -2.50 23.28
N GLU A 31 7.51 -3.43 22.39
CA GLU A 31 7.46 -3.19 20.97
C GLU A 31 6.01 -2.75 20.68
N GLU A 32 5.83 -1.44 20.50
CA GLU A 32 4.56 -0.91 20.00
C GLU A 32 4.38 -1.50 18.61
N THR A 33 3.50 -2.47 18.48
CA THR A 33 3.02 -2.94 17.19
C THR A 33 2.50 -1.71 16.43
N PRO A 34 3.02 -1.39 15.23
CA PRO A 34 2.56 -0.22 14.50
C PRO A 34 1.05 -0.27 14.33
N ALA A 35 0.38 0.84 14.62
CA ALA A 35 -1.07 0.93 14.51
C ALA A 35 -1.50 0.64 13.07
N VAL A 36 -2.51 -0.23 12.91
CA VAL A 36 -3.08 -0.55 11.60
C VAL A 36 -3.84 0.68 11.08
N ASN A 37 -3.55 1.10 9.85
CA ASN A 37 -4.30 2.12 9.15
C ASN A 37 -5.55 1.50 8.54
N GLU A 38 -6.68 1.66 9.22
CA GLU A 38 -7.96 1.09 8.79
C GLU A 38 -8.54 1.75 7.53
N ALA A 39 -8.04 2.92 7.13
CA ALA A 39 -8.63 3.67 6.03
C ALA A 39 -8.57 2.92 4.68
N PHE A 40 -7.46 2.25 4.37
CA PHE A 40 -7.36 1.40 3.18
C PHE A 40 -8.37 0.23 3.23
N TYR A 41 -8.47 -0.42 4.36
CA TYR A 41 -9.31 -1.61 4.56
C TYR A 41 -10.80 -1.31 4.61
N ALA A 42 -11.19 -0.05 4.88
CA ALA A 42 -12.59 0.38 4.87
C ALA A 42 -13.24 0.38 3.48
N HIS A 43 -12.45 0.22 2.42
CA HIS A 43 -12.99 0.21 1.06
C HIS A 43 -13.58 -1.15 0.68
N THR A 44 -14.65 -1.07 -0.11
CA THR A 44 -15.27 -2.23 -0.78
C THR A 44 -15.18 -2.01 -2.29
N VAL A 45 -14.79 -3.04 -3.02
CA VAL A 45 -14.64 -3.03 -4.48
C VAL A 45 -15.47 -4.16 -5.09
N LYS A 46 -15.75 -4.10 -6.38
CA LYS A 46 -16.47 -5.19 -7.07
C LYS A 46 -15.48 -6.09 -7.79
N ASP A 47 -15.69 -7.41 -7.64
CA ASP A 47 -14.97 -8.39 -8.45
C ASP A 47 -15.48 -8.40 -9.92
N MET A 48 -14.88 -9.24 -10.76
CA MET A 48 -15.25 -9.39 -12.18
C MET A 48 -16.70 -9.89 -12.40
N MET A 49 -17.36 -10.41 -11.36
CA MET A 49 -18.75 -10.85 -11.37
C MET A 49 -19.71 -9.81 -10.75
N GLY A 50 -19.21 -8.66 -10.34
CA GLY A 50 -19.96 -7.58 -9.71
C GLY A 50 -20.28 -7.80 -8.22
N GLN A 51 -19.65 -8.79 -7.57
CA GLN A 51 -19.81 -9.05 -6.14
C GLN A 51 -18.94 -8.08 -5.32
N ASP A 52 -19.46 -7.66 -4.17
CA ASP A 52 -18.73 -6.79 -3.26
C ASP A 52 -17.65 -7.56 -2.50
N ILE A 53 -16.43 -7.10 -2.62
CA ILE A 53 -15.24 -7.61 -1.92
C ILE A 53 -14.72 -6.53 -0.98
N SER A 54 -14.71 -6.81 0.32
CA SER A 54 -14.08 -5.95 1.32
C SER A 54 -12.56 -6.06 1.27
N LEU A 55 -11.86 -4.94 1.27
CA LEU A 55 -10.39 -4.93 1.34
C LEU A 55 -9.85 -5.37 2.71
N GLU A 56 -10.69 -5.56 3.72
CA GLU A 56 -10.31 -6.24 4.97
C GLU A 56 -9.75 -7.64 4.74
N SER A 57 -10.16 -8.31 3.65
CA SER A 57 -9.64 -9.63 3.27
C SER A 57 -8.13 -9.63 2.97
N TYR A 58 -7.54 -8.46 2.78
CA TYR A 58 -6.12 -8.28 2.48
C TYR A 58 -5.29 -7.75 3.67
N LYS A 59 -5.89 -7.67 4.88
CA LYS A 59 -5.17 -7.25 6.10
C LYS A 59 -3.95 -8.14 6.35
N GLY A 60 -2.83 -7.50 6.67
CA GLY A 60 -1.57 -8.19 6.95
C GLY A 60 -0.76 -8.58 5.71
N LEU A 61 -1.29 -8.35 4.50
CA LEU A 61 -0.55 -8.54 3.26
C LEU A 61 0.13 -7.23 2.82
N VAL A 62 1.23 -7.36 2.10
CA VAL A 62 1.76 -6.31 1.24
C VAL A 62 0.93 -6.32 -0.05
N VAL A 63 0.34 -5.19 -0.41
CA VAL A 63 -0.60 -5.09 -1.53
C VAL A 63 -0.09 -4.13 -2.58
N LEU A 64 -0.10 -4.55 -3.85
CA LEU A 64 0.15 -3.67 -5.00
C LEU A 64 -1.17 -3.46 -5.76
N VAL A 65 -1.75 -2.27 -5.64
CA VAL A 65 -2.95 -1.87 -6.39
C VAL A 65 -2.52 -1.26 -7.72
N VAL A 66 -3.08 -1.71 -8.84
CA VAL A 66 -2.72 -1.24 -10.17
C VAL A 66 -3.94 -1.00 -11.06
N ASN A 67 -3.98 0.12 -11.80
CA ASN A 67 -4.97 0.32 -12.86
C ASN A 67 -4.38 -0.14 -14.20
N THR A 68 -5.13 -0.96 -14.93
CA THR A 68 -4.60 -1.67 -16.10
C THR A 68 -5.41 -1.48 -17.38
N ALA A 69 -4.86 -1.96 -18.48
CA ALA A 69 -5.53 -1.97 -19.77
C ALA A 69 -4.96 -3.07 -20.68
N THR A 70 -5.80 -3.61 -21.58
CA THR A 70 -5.44 -4.72 -22.47
C THR A 70 -4.79 -4.29 -23.80
N ARG A 71 -4.85 -2.99 -24.16
CA ARG A 71 -4.37 -2.43 -25.45
C ARG A 71 -3.41 -1.27 -25.26
N CYS A 72 -2.66 -1.27 -24.15
CA CYS A 72 -1.69 -0.22 -23.82
C CYS A 72 -0.28 -0.64 -24.22
N GLY A 73 0.59 0.34 -24.51
CA GLY A 73 2.02 0.06 -24.68
C GLY A 73 2.69 -0.55 -23.45
N PHE A 74 2.10 -0.34 -22.27
CA PHE A 74 2.56 -0.94 -20.99
C PHE A 74 1.87 -2.27 -20.66
N THR A 75 0.96 -2.80 -21.47
CA THR A 75 0.31 -4.10 -21.24
C THR A 75 1.30 -5.25 -20.98
N PRO A 76 2.50 -5.31 -21.58
CA PRO A 76 3.50 -6.33 -21.27
C PRO A 76 3.93 -6.38 -19.79
N GLN A 77 3.70 -5.32 -18.99
CA GLN A 77 3.97 -5.34 -17.54
C GLN A 77 3.12 -6.37 -16.78
N TYR A 78 2.05 -6.90 -17.37
CA TYR A 78 1.34 -8.03 -16.77
C TYR A 78 2.25 -9.23 -16.50
N THR A 79 3.23 -9.49 -17.38
CA THR A 79 4.22 -10.57 -17.15
C THR A 79 5.02 -10.33 -15.88
N GLU A 80 5.46 -9.09 -15.66
CA GLU A 80 6.27 -8.74 -14.48
C GLU A 80 5.41 -8.74 -13.20
N LEU A 81 4.16 -8.28 -13.29
CA LEU A 81 3.21 -8.34 -12.17
C LEU A 81 2.90 -9.80 -11.77
N GLU A 82 2.70 -10.70 -12.75
CA GLU A 82 2.48 -12.12 -12.45
C GLU A 82 3.73 -12.78 -11.87
N ASN A 83 4.93 -12.46 -12.36
CA ASN A 83 6.17 -12.94 -11.76
C ASN A 83 6.29 -12.50 -10.30
N LEU A 84 6.01 -11.23 -9.97
CA LEU A 84 6.00 -10.74 -8.60
C LEU A 84 4.99 -11.51 -7.73
N TYR A 85 3.79 -11.74 -8.26
CA TYR A 85 2.78 -12.51 -7.54
C TYR A 85 3.22 -13.96 -7.30
N ALA A 86 3.74 -14.63 -8.32
CA ALA A 86 4.23 -16.00 -8.20
C ALA A 86 5.38 -16.14 -7.17
N ASP A 87 6.32 -15.19 -7.15
CA ASP A 87 7.50 -15.23 -6.30
C ASP A 87 7.23 -14.87 -4.83
N TYR A 88 6.21 -14.00 -4.58
CA TYR A 88 6.00 -13.39 -3.28
C TYR A 88 4.63 -13.66 -2.65
N SER A 89 3.65 -14.25 -3.34
CA SER A 89 2.32 -14.50 -2.75
C SER A 89 2.38 -15.38 -1.51
N ALA A 90 3.19 -16.44 -1.53
CA ALA A 90 3.42 -17.31 -0.37
C ALA A 90 4.11 -16.60 0.82
N LYS A 91 4.69 -15.42 0.59
CA LYS A 91 5.32 -14.58 1.61
C LYS A 91 4.40 -13.45 2.12
N GLY A 92 3.15 -13.44 1.66
CA GLY A 92 2.15 -12.45 2.07
C GLY A 92 2.11 -11.20 1.18
N PHE A 93 2.27 -11.37 -0.13
CA PHE A 93 2.10 -10.33 -1.15
C PHE A 93 0.89 -10.62 -2.03
N THR A 94 0.26 -9.58 -2.54
CA THR A 94 -0.76 -9.71 -3.60
C THR A 94 -0.79 -8.51 -4.54
N VAL A 95 -1.31 -8.71 -5.73
CA VAL A 95 -1.65 -7.66 -6.70
C VAL A 95 -3.16 -7.55 -6.78
N LEU A 96 -3.70 -6.32 -6.78
CA LEU A 96 -5.10 -6.03 -7.03
C LEU A 96 -5.22 -5.27 -8.34
N ASP A 97 -5.74 -5.92 -9.35
CA ASP A 97 -5.83 -5.43 -10.72
C ASP A 97 -7.19 -4.81 -11.02
N PHE A 98 -7.18 -3.53 -11.42
CA PHE A 98 -8.38 -2.75 -11.74
C PHE A 98 -8.32 -2.25 -13.19
N PRO A 99 -8.97 -2.91 -14.14
CA PRO A 99 -9.06 -2.43 -15.52
C PRO A 99 -9.67 -1.02 -15.59
N CYS A 100 -9.09 -0.13 -16.40
CA CYS A 100 -9.53 1.24 -16.57
C CYS A 100 -9.53 1.64 -18.04
N ASN A 101 -10.65 2.18 -18.54
CA ASN A 101 -10.80 2.58 -19.94
C ASN A 101 -10.63 4.08 -20.20
N GLN A 102 -10.24 4.88 -19.18
CA GLN A 102 -10.16 6.35 -19.28
C GLN A 102 -8.97 6.81 -20.14
N PHE A 103 -7.92 6.00 -20.28
CA PHE A 103 -6.70 6.37 -20.99
C PHE A 103 -6.71 5.79 -22.40
N GLY A 104 -7.11 6.63 -23.36
CA GLY A 104 -7.13 6.28 -24.78
C GLY A 104 -8.05 5.12 -25.14
N GLN A 105 -9.06 4.79 -24.29
CA GLN A 105 -9.99 3.67 -24.46
C GLN A 105 -9.27 2.32 -24.66
N GLN A 106 -8.20 2.10 -23.90
CA GLN A 106 -7.32 0.95 -24.05
C GLN A 106 -7.77 -0.31 -23.29
N ALA A 107 -8.91 -0.25 -22.56
CA ALA A 107 -9.57 -1.40 -21.96
C ALA A 107 -11.06 -1.50 -22.37
N PRO A 108 -11.35 -1.68 -23.69
CA PRO A 108 -12.73 -1.58 -24.22
C PRO A 108 -13.60 -2.79 -23.93
N GLY A 109 -13.03 -3.96 -23.61
CA GLY A 109 -13.77 -5.21 -23.41
C GLY A 109 -14.67 -5.18 -22.17
N THR A 110 -15.57 -6.15 -22.06
CA THR A 110 -16.27 -6.49 -20.82
C THR A 110 -15.28 -7.06 -19.80
N GLU A 111 -15.69 -7.17 -18.55
CA GLU A 111 -14.90 -7.81 -17.49
C GLU A 111 -14.47 -9.24 -17.91
N ALA A 112 -15.38 -10.02 -18.45
CA ALA A 112 -15.10 -11.40 -18.91
C ALA A 112 -14.07 -11.44 -20.05
N GLU A 113 -14.19 -10.56 -21.05
CA GLU A 113 -13.23 -10.46 -22.15
C GLU A 113 -11.85 -10.01 -21.70
N ILE A 114 -11.78 -9.09 -20.72
CA ILE A 114 -10.54 -8.64 -20.13
C ILE A 114 -9.89 -9.77 -19.34
N HIS A 115 -10.66 -10.49 -18.52
CA HIS A 115 -10.16 -11.63 -17.76
C HIS A 115 -9.64 -12.74 -18.68
N GLU A 116 -10.40 -13.10 -19.73
CA GLU A 116 -9.94 -14.07 -20.73
C GLU A 116 -8.64 -13.64 -21.41
N PHE A 117 -8.55 -12.36 -21.83
CA PHE A 117 -7.34 -11.82 -22.43
C PHE A 117 -6.14 -11.93 -21.48
N CYS A 118 -6.27 -11.52 -20.23
CA CYS A 118 -5.21 -11.53 -19.24
C CYS A 118 -4.75 -12.95 -18.90
N THR A 119 -5.70 -13.86 -18.71
CA THR A 119 -5.41 -15.27 -18.42
C THR A 119 -4.75 -15.97 -19.61
N ALA A 120 -5.28 -15.79 -20.83
CA ALA A 120 -4.77 -16.47 -22.02
C ALA A 120 -3.39 -15.97 -22.46
N ASN A 121 -3.07 -14.68 -22.27
CA ASN A 121 -1.83 -14.09 -22.77
C ASN A 121 -0.73 -13.95 -21.71
N TYR A 122 -1.10 -13.86 -20.42
CA TYR A 122 -0.17 -13.57 -19.32
C TYR A 122 -0.27 -14.57 -18.16
N ASP A 123 -1.15 -15.59 -18.24
CA ASP A 123 -1.38 -16.60 -17.19
C ASP A 123 -1.67 -15.99 -15.80
N ILE A 124 -2.39 -14.86 -15.77
CA ILE A 124 -2.66 -14.07 -14.56
C ILE A 124 -3.42 -14.91 -13.53
N LYS A 125 -2.90 -14.93 -12.30
CA LYS A 125 -3.45 -15.66 -11.14
C LYS A 125 -3.79 -14.75 -9.97
N PHE A 126 -3.30 -13.52 -9.96
CA PHE A 126 -3.67 -12.55 -8.94
C PHE A 126 -5.11 -12.04 -9.10
N PRO A 127 -5.75 -11.50 -8.03
CA PRO A 127 -7.10 -10.96 -8.07
C PRO A 127 -7.30 -9.86 -9.11
N GLN A 128 -8.31 -10.04 -9.96
CA GLN A 128 -8.80 -9.03 -10.90
C GLN A 128 -10.18 -8.55 -10.48
N PHE A 129 -10.43 -7.25 -10.62
CA PHE A 129 -11.64 -6.57 -10.22
C PHE A 129 -12.40 -5.99 -11.41
N ALA A 130 -13.65 -5.56 -11.17
CA ALA A 130 -14.46 -4.89 -12.17
C ALA A 130 -13.77 -3.63 -12.68
N LYS A 131 -14.07 -3.27 -13.93
CA LYS A 131 -13.59 -2.06 -14.55
C LYS A 131 -14.06 -0.83 -13.77
N ILE A 132 -13.16 0.13 -13.58
CA ILE A 132 -13.41 1.34 -12.81
C ILE A 132 -12.96 2.59 -13.56
N GLU A 133 -13.42 3.75 -13.05
CA GLU A 133 -12.78 5.02 -13.33
C GLU A 133 -11.84 5.38 -12.17
N VAL A 134 -10.68 5.96 -12.49
CA VAL A 134 -9.65 6.34 -11.51
C VAL A 134 -9.54 7.85 -11.31
N ASN A 135 -10.10 8.64 -12.24
CA ASN A 135 -10.14 10.10 -12.21
C ASN A 135 -11.56 10.64 -12.48
N GLY A 136 -11.79 11.91 -12.11
CA GLY A 136 -13.06 12.61 -12.33
C GLY A 136 -14.10 12.30 -11.27
N GLU A 137 -15.33 12.74 -11.52
CA GLU A 137 -16.44 12.69 -10.56
C GLU A 137 -16.87 11.25 -10.22
N ASN A 138 -16.68 10.32 -11.14
CA ASN A 138 -17.04 8.90 -10.97
C ASN A 138 -15.86 8.03 -10.52
N ALA A 139 -14.74 8.66 -10.11
CA ALA A 139 -13.57 7.92 -9.67
C ALA A 139 -13.91 6.98 -8.50
N SER A 140 -13.39 5.76 -8.58
CA SER A 140 -13.49 4.80 -7.48
C SER A 140 -13.03 5.42 -6.16
N PRO A 141 -13.81 5.30 -5.07
CA PRO A 141 -13.40 5.81 -3.74
C PRO A 141 -12.03 5.31 -3.31
N LEU A 142 -11.67 4.06 -3.65
CA LEU A 142 -10.34 3.51 -3.41
C LEU A 142 -9.26 4.35 -4.11
N PHE A 143 -9.42 4.65 -5.41
CA PHE A 143 -8.41 5.42 -6.15
C PHE A 143 -8.38 6.89 -5.76
N THR A 144 -9.50 7.47 -5.34
CA THR A 144 -9.52 8.80 -4.72
C THR A 144 -8.66 8.82 -3.46
N TYR A 145 -8.87 7.86 -2.55
CA TYR A 145 -8.06 7.71 -1.35
C TYR A 145 -6.56 7.50 -1.68
N LEU A 146 -6.23 6.59 -2.59
CA LEU A 146 -4.84 6.30 -2.96
C LEU A 146 -4.11 7.54 -3.48
N LYS A 147 -4.76 8.33 -4.34
CA LYS A 147 -4.22 9.58 -4.89
C LYS A 147 -3.99 10.66 -3.83
N GLU A 148 -4.83 10.69 -2.79
CA GLU A 148 -4.66 11.60 -1.64
C GLU A 148 -3.48 11.20 -0.77
N GLN A 149 -3.20 9.90 -0.64
CA GLN A 149 -2.08 9.40 0.15
C GLN A 149 -0.73 9.59 -0.56
N LYS A 150 -0.69 9.37 -1.89
CA LYS A 150 0.52 9.50 -2.71
C LYS A 150 0.21 10.22 -4.02
N GLY A 151 0.73 11.44 -4.13
CA GLY A 151 0.62 12.27 -5.33
C GLY A 151 1.47 11.77 -6.49
N PHE A 152 1.40 12.50 -7.59
CA PHE A 152 2.28 12.30 -8.74
C PHE A 152 3.63 12.98 -8.48
N GLU A 153 4.74 12.25 -8.64
CA GLU A 153 6.10 12.75 -8.40
C GLU A 153 6.94 12.81 -9.67
N GLY A 154 6.35 12.49 -10.82
CA GLY A 154 7.02 12.49 -12.12
C GLY A 154 7.07 11.11 -12.78
N PHE A 155 7.36 11.11 -14.07
CA PHE A 155 7.72 9.90 -14.80
C PHE A 155 9.22 9.64 -14.65
N ASP A 156 9.63 8.38 -14.75
CA ASP A 156 11.04 8.02 -14.76
C ASP A 156 11.71 8.59 -16.03
N ALA A 157 12.73 9.43 -15.84
CA ALA A 157 13.41 10.13 -16.94
C ALA A 157 14.19 9.19 -17.87
N ASP A 158 14.62 8.04 -17.34
CA ASP A 158 15.40 7.05 -18.11
C ASP A 158 14.52 6.14 -18.98
N ASN A 159 13.20 6.19 -18.80
CA ASN A 159 12.27 5.42 -19.62
C ASN A 159 12.05 6.06 -21.00
N GLN A 160 12.22 5.26 -22.05
CA GLN A 160 12.13 5.72 -23.44
C GLN A 160 10.76 6.30 -23.83
N LEU A 161 9.69 5.95 -23.11
CA LEU A 161 8.33 6.46 -23.36
C LEU A 161 8.05 7.77 -22.63
N THR A 162 8.83 8.15 -21.64
CA THR A 162 8.63 9.37 -20.84
C THR A 162 8.53 10.63 -21.71
N PRO A 163 9.47 10.92 -22.64
CA PRO A 163 9.38 12.14 -23.44
C PRO A 163 8.08 12.22 -24.26
N ARG A 164 7.62 11.08 -24.77
CA ARG A 164 6.38 11.01 -25.55
C ARG A 164 5.13 11.23 -24.70
N LEU A 165 5.12 10.66 -23.49
CA LEU A 165 4.01 10.86 -22.55
C LEU A 165 3.94 12.32 -22.11
N GLU A 166 5.07 12.92 -21.75
CA GLU A 166 5.13 14.32 -21.32
C GLU A 166 4.69 15.27 -22.44
N GLU A 167 5.18 15.09 -23.66
CA GLU A 167 4.75 15.89 -24.81
C GLU A 167 3.23 15.78 -25.06
N MET A 168 2.68 14.58 -24.91
CA MET A 168 1.24 14.36 -25.06
C MET A 168 0.46 15.11 -23.97
N PHE A 169 0.87 15.02 -22.71
CA PHE A 169 0.20 15.68 -21.59
C PHE A 169 0.34 17.20 -21.66
N ASP A 170 1.50 17.73 -22.02
CA ASP A 170 1.74 19.17 -22.18
C ASP A 170 0.80 19.79 -23.23
N LYS A 171 0.44 19.02 -24.27
CA LYS A 171 -0.54 19.44 -25.27
C LYS A 171 -1.98 19.34 -24.81
N MET A 172 -2.30 18.36 -23.95
CA MET A 172 -3.68 18.10 -23.51
C MET A 172 -4.08 18.95 -22.31
N ASN A 173 -3.19 19.12 -21.35
CA ASN A 173 -3.44 19.86 -20.12
C ASN A 173 -2.12 20.40 -19.52
N PRO A 174 -1.74 21.63 -19.74
CA PRO A 174 -0.47 22.18 -19.25
C PRO A 174 -0.22 22.07 -17.74
N GLY A 175 -1.32 21.99 -16.92
CA GLY A 175 -1.24 21.84 -15.45
C GLY A 175 -1.21 20.40 -14.97
N TRP A 176 -1.04 19.41 -15.83
CA TRP A 176 -1.16 18.00 -15.45
C TRP A 176 -0.17 17.54 -14.36
N ARG A 177 1.01 18.16 -14.29
CA ARG A 177 2.03 17.81 -13.29
C ARG A 177 1.63 18.19 -11.86
N GLU A 178 0.72 19.16 -11.71
CA GLU A 178 0.34 19.75 -10.43
C GLU A 178 -0.78 18.97 -9.72
N THR A 179 -1.38 17.97 -10.39
CA THR A 179 -2.48 17.18 -9.85
C THR A 179 -2.01 15.81 -9.40
N SER A 180 -2.70 15.24 -8.41
CA SER A 180 -2.49 13.85 -7.97
C SER A 180 -3.16 12.80 -8.88
N ASP A 181 -3.89 13.23 -9.90
CA ASP A 181 -4.58 12.33 -10.83
C ASP A 181 -3.66 11.26 -11.41
N ILE A 182 -4.23 10.11 -11.68
CA ILE A 182 -3.56 9.04 -12.42
C ILE A 182 -3.28 9.56 -13.84
N LYS A 183 -2.03 9.44 -14.27
CA LYS A 183 -1.64 9.96 -15.59
C LYS A 183 -1.86 8.94 -16.70
N TRP A 184 -1.61 7.66 -16.42
CA TRP A 184 -1.72 6.63 -17.45
C TRP A 184 -2.08 5.27 -16.86
N ASN A 185 -2.35 4.28 -17.73
CA ASN A 185 -2.50 2.89 -17.34
C ASN A 185 -1.20 2.36 -16.71
N PHE A 186 -1.32 1.38 -15.81
CA PHE A 186 -0.23 0.75 -15.06
C PHE A 186 0.43 1.66 -14.01
N THR A 187 -0.27 2.68 -13.52
CA THR A 187 0.10 3.34 -12.25
C THR A 187 -0.17 2.40 -11.09
N LYS A 188 0.77 2.30 -10.18
CA LYS A 188 0.77 1.34 -9.07
C LYS A 188 0.86 2.08 -7.74
N PHE A 189 0.15 1.56 -6.73
CA PHE A 189 0.29 1.99 -5.34
C PHE A 189 0.70 0.80 -4.48
N LEU A 190 1.73 0.97 -3.66
CA LEU A 190 2.22 -0.06 -2.75
C LEU A 190 1.72 0.23 -1.34
N ILE A 191 1.08 -0.78 -0.74
CA ILE A 191 0.50 -0.72 0.60
C ILE A 191 1.23 -1.72 1.50
N ASP A 192 1.67 -1.28 2.67
CA ASP A 192 2.33 -2.14 3.65
C ASP A 192 1.33 -3.04 4.40
N ARG A 193 1.85 -3.94 5.25
CA ARG A 193 1.03 -4.89 6.04
C ARG A 193 0.08 -4.21 7.02
N ASN A 194 0.31 -2.94 7.33
CA ASN A 194 -0.51 -2.13 8.24
C ASN A 194 -1.53 -1.25 7.52
N GLY A 195 -1.64 -1.32 6.19
CA GLY A 195 -2.58 -0.54 5.39
C GLY A 195 -2.09 0.86 5.02
N ASN A 196 -0.82 1.20 5.26
CA ASN A 196 -0.28 2.48 4.85
C ASN A 196 0.10 2.44 3.37
N VAL A 197 -0.30 3.45 2.61
CA VAL A 197 0.15 3.65 1.22
C VAL A 197 1.56 4.22 1.25
N VAL A 198 2.56 3.41 0.97
CA VAL A 198 3.98 3.76 1.16
C VAL A 198 4.65 4.29 -0.10
N ALA A 199 4.19 3.88 -1.28
CA ALA A 199 4.74 4.34 -2.56
C ALA A 199 3.67 4.41 -3.66
N ARG A 200 3.95 5.25 -4.66
CA ARG A 200 3.28 5.29 -5.95
C ARG A 200 4.35 5.17 -7.05
N PHE A 201 4.05 4.37 -8.07
CA PHE A 201 4.92 4.17 -9.23
C PHE A 201 4.13 4.41 -10.50
N GLU A 202 4.62 5.29 -11.33
CA GLU A 202 4.07 5.49 -12.66
C GLU A 202 4.46 4.33 -13.60
N PRO A 203 3.78 4.14 -14.74
CA PRO A 203 4.08 3.02 -15.64
C PRO A 203 5.52 3.02 -16.18
N THR A 204 6.20 4.15 -16.12
CA THR A 204 7.58 4.31 -16.59
C THR A 204 8.64 3.85 -15.61
N HIS A 205 8.30 3.60 -14.33
CA HIS A 205 9.24 3.08 -13.34
C HIS A 205 9.72 1.67 -13.70
N ASP A 206 11.00 1.39 -13.44
CA ASP A 206 11.56 0.04 -13.58
C ASP A 206 10.87 -0.91 -12.58
N MET A 207 10.38 -2.04 -13.06
CA MET A 207 9.72 -3.04 -12.22
C MET A 207 10.67 -3.68 -11.20
N LYS A 208 11.99 -3.60 -11.41
CA LYS A 208 12.99 -4.00 -10.41
C LYS A 208 12.95 -3.11 -9.17
N ASP A 209 12.77 -1.80 -9.35
CA ASP A 209 12.66 -0.87 -8.22
C ASP A 209 11.36 -1.13 -7.44
N VAL A 210 10.26 -1.45 -8.14
CA VAL A 210 9.00 -1.87 -7.52
C VAL A 210 9.22 -3.14 -6.69
N GLU A 211 9.90 -4.15 -7.26
CA GLU A 211 10.24 -5.40 -6.58
C GLU A 211 11.09 -5.16 -5.32
N GLU A 212 12.09 -4.29 -5.40
CA GLU A 212 12.94 -3.97 -4.24
C GLU A 212 12.16 -3.32 -3.10
N GLN A 213 11.18 -2.47 -3.40
CA GLN A 213 10.33 -1.89 -2.36
C GLN A 213 9.39 -2.95 -1.75
N ILE A 214 8.83 -3.85 -2.56
CA ILE A 214 8.04 -4.98 -2.07
C ILE A 214 8.86 -5.84 -1.10
N LYS A 215 10.09 -6.21 -1.47
CA LYS A 215 10.99 -7.02 -0.64
C LYS A 215 11.28 -6.41 0.74
N LYS A 216 11.35 -5.09 0.84
CA LYS A 216 11.57 -4.38 2.11
C LYS A 216 10.38 -4.47 3.07
N LEU A 217 9.19 -4.76 2.56
CA LEU A 217 7.94 -4.84 3.32
C LEU A 217 7.54 -6.27 3.69
N LEU A 218 8.15 -7.27 3.07
CA LEU A 218 7.87 -8.70 3.29
C LEU A 218 8.61 -9.24 4.50
#